data_59dbcf874221957f2b77d67c2bd4dafe
#
_entry.id   59dbcf874221957f2b77d67c2bd4dafe
#
_cell.length_a   1.000
_cell.length_b   1.000
_cell.length_c   1.000
_cell.angle_alpha   90.00
_cell.angle_beta   90.00
_cell.angle_gamma   90.00
#
_symmetry.space_group_name_H-M   'P 1'
#
loop_
_entity.id
_entity.type
_entity.pdbx_description
1 polymer ?
#
loop_
_entity_poly.entity_id
_entity_poly.type
_entity_poly.pdbx_seq_one_letter_code
_entity_poly.pdbx_strand_id
1 'polypeptide(L)'
;GYSDHSGIECFKRFLAAYEDVIEFCQIQLNWLDWDFQEAKEKVRILNEKKIPIIVMEPLRGGTLVEPAGGAEASFRFLQSIPGVVTILSGMSNLEQMQENIRIFETDAPMNDAAKTVLFEKAKKMTEGVPCTACRYCTTYCPKGIDIPYMLNQYNQITFNPEGLAWYTSMAIGGVEKGKKP
;
A
#
# COMPACT_ATOMS: atom_id res chain seq x y z
N GLY A 1 -5.60 20.10 8.28
CA GLY A 1 -4.87 18.99 7.67
C GLY A 1 -5.28 18.73 6.23
N TYR A 2 -4.47 18.01 5.50
CA TYR A 2 -4.71 17.60 4.12
C TYR A 2 -4.54 16.08 3.99
N SER A 3 -5.49 15.41 3.34
CA SER A 3 -5.42 13.97 3.03
C SER A 3 -5.29 13.79 1.53
N ASP A 4 -4.25 13.06 1.09
CA ASP A 4 -3.87 12.96 -0.30
C ASP A 4 -3.74 11.51 -0.80
N HIS A 5 -4.47 11.22 -1.88
CA HIS A 5 -4.35 10.02 -2.71
C HIS A 5 -3.97 10.33 -4.15
N SER A 6 -3.66 11.59 -4.45
CA SER A 6 -3.38 12.05 -5.81
C SER A 6 -1.94 11.76 -6.25
N GLY A 7 -1.68 11.88 -7.54
CA GLY A 7 -0.33 11.89 -8.07
C GLY A 7 0.46 13.13 -7.65
N ILE A 8 1.79 13.05 -7.77
CA ILE A 8 2.73 14.05 -7.25
C ILE A 8 2.47 15.48 -7.78
N GLU A 9 2.02 15.64 -9.00
CA GLU A 9 1.78 16.96 -9.58
C GLU A 9 0.55 17.66 -8.93
N CYS A 10 -0.52 16.92 -8.64
CA CYS A 10 -1.67 17.44 -7.92
C CYS A 10 -1.30 17.81 -6.49
N PHE A 11 -0.53 16.95 -5.82
CA PHE A 11 0.01 17.17 -4.49
C PHE A 11 0.84 18.45 -4.40
N LYS A 12 1.79 18.65 -5.32
CA LYS A 12 2.64 19.87 -5.39
C LYS A 12 1.80 21.12 -5.59
N ARG A 13 0.83 21.06 -6.49
CA ARG A 13 -0.08 22.21 -6.75
C ARG A 13 -0.91 22.57 -5.52
N PHE A 14 -1.41 21.57 -4.81
CA PHE A 14 -2.17 21.81 -3.59
C PHE A 14 -1.31 22.46 -2.50
N LEU A 15 -0.12 21.91 -2.25
CA LEU A 15 0.81 22.48 -1.27
C LEU A 15 1.21 23.91 -1.63
N ALA A 16 1.51 24.20 -2.91
CA ALA A 16 1.88 25.55 -3.34
C ALA A 16 0.78 26.59 -3.05
N ALA A 17 -0.49 26.16 -3.02
CA ALA A 17 -1.61 27.05 -2.76
C ALA A 17 -1.97 27.18 -1.27
N TYR A 18 -1.65 26.18 -0.44
CA TYR A 18 -2.22 26.07 0.91
C TYR A 18 -1.20 25.70 2.01
N GLU A 19 0.09 25.63 1.72
CA GLU A 19 1.10 25.18 2.70
C GLU A 19 1.10 25.99 4.00
N ASP A 20 0.78 27.29 3.93
CA ASP A 20 0.75 28.18 5.08
C ASP A 20 -0.35 27.86 6.10
N VAL A 21 -1.35 27.08 5.70
CA VAL A 21 -2.50 26.71 6.56
C VAL A 21 -2.56 25.23 6.89
N ILE A 22 -1.62 24.43 6.37
CA ILE A 22 -1.56 22.98 6.61
C ILE A 22 -0.71 22.68 7.83
N GLU A 23 -1.31 22.07 8.85
CA GLU A 23 -0.65 21.64 10.08
C GLU A 23 -0.07 20.23 9.98
N PHE A 24 -0.68 19.36 9.16
CA PHE A 24 -0.23 18.00 8.86
C PHE A 24 -0.75 17.55 7.51
N CYS A 25 -0.07 16.55 6.94
CA CYS A 25 -0.53 15.90 5.72
C CYS A 25 -0.65 14.39 5.94
N GLN A 26 -1.82 13.82 5.56
CA GLN A 26 -2.05 12.39 5.54
C GLN A 26 -1.81 11.87 4.14
N ILE A 27 -0.86 10.95 3.99
CA ILE A 27 -0.49 10.36 2.70
C ILE A 27 -0.53 8.83 2.75
N GLN A 28 -0.81 8.22 1.60
CA GLN A 28 -0.58 6.80 1.40
C GLN A 28 0.92 6.54 1.38
N LEU A 29 1.40 5.76 2.36
CA LEU A 29 2.82 5.50 2.53
C LEU A 29 3.05 4.09 3.06
N ASN A 30 3.78 3.30 2.29
CA ASN A 30 4.29 1.99 2.64
C ASN A 30 5.51 1.68 1.74
N TRP A 31 6.18 0.56 1.99
CA TRP A 31 7.41 0.22 1.28
C TRP A 31 7.20 -0.10 -0.22
N LEU A 32 5.98 -0.51 -0.65
CA LEU A 32 5.66 -0.71 -2.06
C LEU A 32 5.43 0.64 -2.76
N ASP A 33 4.60 1.50 -2.14
CA ASP A 33 4.22 2.79 -2.71
C ASP A 33 5.35 3.83 -2.62
N TRP A 34 6.45 3.51 -1.92
CA TRP A 34 7.64 4.36 -1.78
C TRP A 34 8.15 4.88 -3.12
N ASP A 35 8.35 3.99 -4.07
CA ASP A 35 8.72 4.35 -5.45
C ASP A 35 7.50 4.30 -6.39
N PHE A 36 6.60 3.33 -6.19
CA PHE A 36 5.46 3.08 -7.08
C PHE A 36 4.45 4.23 -7.16
N GLN A 37 4.14 4.90 -6.04
CA GLN A 37 3.25 6.07 -5.99
C GLN A 37 4.02 7.36 -5.64
N GLU A 38 5.31 7.38 -5.87
CA GLU A 38 6.18 8.54 -5.61
C GLU A 38 6.07 9.05 -4.15
N ALA A 39 5.74 8.15 -3.19
CA ALA A 39 5.60 8.51 -1.79
C ALA A 39 6.90 9.08 -1.22
N LYS A 40 8.06 8.61 -1.69
CA LYS A 40 9.39 9.13 -1.38
C LYS A 40 9.50 10.63 -1.66
N GLU A 41 9.00 11.07 -2.81
CA GLU A 41 9.05 12.49 -3.19
C GLU A 41 8.08 13.32 -2.34
N LYS A 42 6.88 12.79 -2.03
CA LYS A 42 5.95 13.45 -1.10
C LYS A 42 6.57 13.62 0.30
N VAL A 43 7.20 12.57 0.82
CA VAL A 43 7.92 12.59 2.11
C VAL A 43 9.04 13.65 2.09
N ARG A 44 9.84 13.70 1.03
CA ARG A 44 10.90 14.70 0.87
C ARG A 44 10.34 16.12 0.96
N ILE A 45 9.29 16.42 0.18
CA ILE A 45 8.66 17.75 0.15
C ILE A 45 8.08 18.12 1.53
N LEU A 46 7.38 17.20 2.19
CA LEU A 46 6.79 17.45 3.51
C LEU A 46 7.85 17.73 4.56
N ASN A 47 8.96 16.97 4.55
CA ASN A 47 10.07 17.21 5.48
C ASN A 47 10.76 18.56 5.24
N GLU A 48 10.99 18.95 3.98
CA GLU A 48 11.55 20.27 3.65
C GLU A 48 10.67 21.41 4.16
N LYS A 49 9.35 21.23 4.07
CA LYS A 49 8.37 22.20 4.57
C LYS A 49 8.04 22.05 6.06
N LYS A 50 8.64 21.08 6.74
CA LYS A 50 8.37 20.76 8.16
C LYS A 50 6.90 20.46 8.45
N ILE A 51 6.21 19.85 7.50
CA ILE A 51 4.81 19.42 7.64
C ILE A 51 4.80 17.98 8.16
N PRO A 52 4.22 17.70 9.33
CA PRO A 52 4.13 16.35 9.89
C PRO A 52 3.34 15.39 8.99
N ILE A 53 3.76 14.12 8.96
CA ILE A 53 3.17 13.08 8.12
C ILE A 53 2.34 12.14 8.95
N ILE A 54 1.06 11.99 8.59
CA ILE A 54 0.19 10.90 9.03
C ILE A 54 0.15 9.85 7.92
N VAL A 55 0.44 8.61 8.26
CA VAL A 55 0.46 7.50 7.30
C VAL A 55 -0.91 6.84 7.21
N MET A 56 -1.44 6.71 6.00
CA MET A 56 -2.54 5.80 5.70
C MET A 56 -2.07 4.67 4.77
N GLU A 57 -2.83 3.57 4.75
CA GLU A 57 -2.50 2.37 3.97
C GLU A 57 -1.12 1.76 4.29
N PRO A 58 -0.71 1.66 5.57
CA PRO A 58 0.60 1.13 5.95
C PRO A 58 0.81 -0.30 5.48
N LEU A 59 -0.24 -1.10 5.44
CA LEU A 59 -0.26 -2.50 5.01
C LEU A 59 -1.03 -2.72 3.70
N ARG A 60 -1.52 -1.63 3.07
CA ARG A 60 -2.24 -1.66 1.80
C ARG A 60 -3.38 -2.69 1.81
N GLY A 61 -4.31 -2.52 2.77
CA GLY A 61 -5.41 -3.45 2.97
C GLY A 61 -4.98 -4.86 3.40
N GLY A 62 -3.77 -5.01 3.94
CA GLY A 62 -3.19 -6.29 4.36
C GLY A 62 -2.38 -7.01 3.28
N THR A 63 -2.41 -6.53 2.03
CA THR A 63 -1.72 -7.20 0.90
C THR A 63 -0.19 -7.21 1.03
N LEU A 64 0.37 -6.33 1.86
CA LEU A 64 1.82 -6.25 2.09
C LEU A 64 2.32 -7.11 3.25
N VAL A 65 1.44 -7.73 4.02
CA VAL A 65 1.82 -8.50 5.22
C VAL A 65 2.62 -9.74 4.84
N GLU A 66 2.07 -10.59 3.99
CA GLU A 66 2.73 -11.83 3.57
C GLU A 66 4.05 -11.56 2.80
N PRO A 67 4.06 -10.67 1.78
CA PRO A 67 5.30 -10.35 1.05
C PRO A 67 6.40 -9.77 1.94
N ALA A 68 6.05 -9.00 2.97
CA ALA A 68 7.02 -8.46 3.92
C ALA A 68 7.58 -9.52 4.88
N GLY A 69 6.86 -10.63 5.08
CA GLY A 69 7.16 -11.63 6.10
C GLY A 69 6.53 -11.30 7.46
N GLY A 70 5.47 -10.53 7.47
CA GLY A 70 4.71 -10.09 8.65
C GLY A 70 4.44 -8.58 8.64
N ALA A 71 3.50 -8.13 9.47
CA ALA A 71 3.17 -6.71 9.61
C ALA A 71 4.33 -5.89 10.20
N GLU A 72 5.13 -6.50 11.06
CA GLU A 72 6.25 -5.85 11.74
C GLU A 72 7.23 -5.19 10.76
N ALA A 73 7.63 -5.88 9.69
CA ALA A 73 8.57 -5.34 8.73
C ALA A 73 8.04 -4.04 8.08
N SER A 74 6.75 -3.99 7.75
CA SER A 74 6.11 -2.80 7.19
C SER A 74 6.09 -1.63 8.20
N PHE A 75 5.79 -1.91 9.47
CA PHE A 75 5.80 -0.86 10.51
C PHE A 75 7.21 -0.38 10.84
N ARG A 76 8.22 -1.28 10.91
CA ARG A 76 9.63 -0.91 11.11
C ARG A 76 10.15 -0.05 9.96
N PHE A 77 9.71 -0.31 8.73
CA PHE A 77 9.98 0.58 7.59
C PHE A 77 9.43 1.98 7.86
N LEU A 78 8.17 2.10 8.26
CA LEU A 78 7.52 3.40 8.52
C LEU A 78 8.15 4.15 9.71
N GLN A 79 8.56 3.46 10.77
CA GLN A 79 9.31 4.04 11.88
C GLN A 79 10.66 4.63 11.44
N SER A 80 11.21 4.15 10.31
CA SER A 80 12.46 4.65 9.77
C SER A 80 12.31 5.89 8.87
N ILE A 81 11.08 6.35 8.61
CA ILE A 81 10.83 7.48 7.71
C ILE A 81 10.73 8.77 8.52
N PRO A 82 11.60 9.75 8.26
CA PRO A 82 11.57 11.02 8.98
C PRO A 82 10.27 11.78 8.73
N GLY A 83 9.80 12.49 9.75
CA GLY A 83 8.58 13.29 9.68
C GLY A 83 7.27 12.51 9.88
N VAL A 84 7.31 11.19 9.93
CA VAL A 84 6.14 10.37 10.28
C VAL A 84 5.86 10.53 11.78
N VAL A 85 4.68 11.03 12.11
CA VAL A 85 4.23 11.26 13.50
C VAL A 85 3.13 10.30 13.94
N THR A 86 2.38 9.75 12.99
CA THR A 86 1.27 8.82 13.28
C THR A 86 1.08 7.85 12.12
N ILE A 87 0.78 6.60 12.44
CA ILE A 87 0.47 5.53 11.47
C ILE A 87 -0.95 5.04 11.78
N LEU A 88 -1.83 5.16 10.78
CA LEU A 88 -3.20 4.68 10.87
C LEU A 88 -3.24 3.22 10.43
N SER A 89 -3.49 2.31 11.34
CA SER A 89 -3.59 0.88 11.06
C SER A 89 -5.02 0.38 11.29
N GLY A 90 -5.61 -0.19 10.23
CA GLY A 90 -6.86 -0.93 10.35
C GLY A 90 -6.62 -2.31 10.97
N MET A 91 -7.42 -2.68 11.96
CA MET A 91 -7.37 -3.97 12.64
C MET A 91 -8.77 -4.59 12.65
N SER A 92 -8.85 -5.85 12.26
CA SER A 92 -10.13 -6.57 12.14
C SER A 92 -10.38 -7.57 13.26
N ASN A 93 -9.36 -7.86 14.07
CA ASN A 93 -9.44 -8.80 15.20
C ASN A 93 -8.46 -8.40 16.33
N LEU A 94 -8.61 -9.09 17.47
CA LEU A 94 -7.83 -8.80 18.67
C LEU A 94 -6.34 -9.16 18.49
N GLU A 95 -6.05 -10.21 17.75
CA GLU A 95 -4.68 -10.68 17.51
C GLU A 95 -3.86 -9.61 16.77
N GLN A 96 -4.43 -9.00 15.74
CA GLN A 96 -3.80 -7.89 15.01
C GLN A 96 -3.56 -6.67 15.91
N MET A 97 -4.50 -6.36 16.79
CA MET A 97 -4.34 -5.27 17.76
C MET A 97 -3.19 -5.56 18.72
N GLN A 98 -3.13 -6.76 19.28
CA GLN A 98 -2.08 -7.18 20.20
C GLN A 98 -0.71 -7.21 19.52
N GLU A 99 -0.64 -7.68 18.27
CA GLU A 99 0.58 -7.66 17.46
C GLU A 99 1.06 -6.23 17.23
N ASN A 100 0.17 -5.34 16.79
CA ASN A 100 0.50 -3.93 16.57
C ASN A 100 1.02 -3.26 17.85
N ILE A 101 0.34 -3.47 18.99
CA ILE A 101 0.80 -2.94 20.28
C ILE A 101 2.23 -3.40 20.58
N ARG A 102 2.51 -4.70 20.48
CA ARG A 102 3.87 -5.26 20.71
C ARG A 102 4.92 -4.65 19.80
N ILE A 103 4.58 -4.42 18.52
CA ILE A 103 5.49 -3.80 17.55
C ILE A 103 5.83 -2.36 17.99
N PHE A 104 4.83 -1.60 18.44
CA PHE A 104 5.02 -0.20 18.81
C PHE A 104 5.48 0.03 20.27
N GLU A 105 5.55 -1.01 21.11
CA GLU A 105 6.20 -0.93 22.44
C GLU A 105 7.70 -0.61 22.35
N THR A 106 8.30 -0.90 21.20
CA THR A 106 9.72 -0.59 20.95
C THR A 106 9.87 0.25 19.69
N ASP A 107 10.65 1.32 19.79
CA ASP A 107 11.11 2.07 18.62
C ASP A 107 12.33 1.35 18.02
N ALA A 108 12.09 0.62 16.92
CA ALA A 108 13.12 -0.16 16.25
C ALA A 108 13.04 0.07 14.72
N PRO A 109 13.45 1.27 14.27
CA PRO A 109 13.40 1.62 12.86
C PRO A 109 14.24 0.68 12.00
N MET A 110 13.74 0.39 10.80
CA MET A 110 14.41 -0.48 9.86
C MET A 110 15.71 0.14 9.36
N ASN A 111 16.78 -0.65 9.32
CA ASN A 111 18.05 -0.23 8.73
C ASN A 111 18.01 -0.30 7.18
N ASP A 112 18.99 0.32 6.53
CA ASP A 112 19.01 0.44 5.07
C ASP A 112 19.19 -0.89 4.34
N ALA A 113 19.89 -1.86 4.94
CA ALA A 113 20.02 -3.20 4.35
C ALA A 113 18.66 -3.93 4.29
N ALA A 114 17.88 -3.84 5.37
CA ALA A 114 16.53 -4.42 5.40
C ALA A 114 15.56 -3.69 4.46
N LYS A 115 15.67 -2.34 4.33
CA LYS A 115 14.89 -1.57 3.34
C LYS A 115 15.20 -2.04 1.92
N THR A 116 16.46 -2.28 1.60
CA THR A 116 16.85 -2.77 0.27
C THR A 116 16.14 -4.08 -0.06
N VAL A 117 16.03 -5.00 0.89
CA VAL A 117 15.29 -6.25 0.68
C VAL A 117 13.81 -6.00 0.38
N LEU A 118 13.16 -5.07 1.09
CA LEU A 118 11.77 -4.71 0.81
C LEU A 118 11.62 -4.06 -0.57
N PHE A 119 12.54 -3.18 -0.97
CA PHE A 119 12.49 -2.53 -2.28
C PHE A 119 12.71 -3.50 -3.44
N GLU A 120 13.56 -4.52 -3.29
CA GLU A 120 13.68 -5.59 -4.27
C GLU A 120 12.37 -6.40 -4.42
N LYS A 121 11.68 -6.66 -3.30
CA LYS A 121 10.34 -7.28 -3.33
C LYS A 121 9.33 -6.36 -4.00
N ALA A 122 9.32 -5.06 -3.68
CA ALA A 122 8.45 -4.06 -4.29
C ALA A 122 8.63 -4.02 -5.82
N LYS A 123 9.87 -4.00 -6.29
CA LYS A 123 10.19 -4.01 -7.72
C LYS A 123 9.56 -5.21 -8.43
N LYS A 124 9.71 -6.42 -7.87
CA LYS A 124 9.07 -7.62 -8.43
C LYS A 124 7.55 -7.53 -8.43
N MET A 125 6.95 -6.99 -7.35
CA MET A 125 5.49 -6.83 -7.24
C MET A 125 4.93 -5.79 -8.23
N THR A 126 5.74 -4.82 -8.67
CA THR A 126 5.34 -3.78 -9.63
C THR A 126 5.61 -4.14 -11.09
N GLU A 127 6.22 -5.29 -11.38
CA GLU A 127 6.35 -5.82 -12.73
C GLU A 127 4.99 -6.24 -13.34
N GLY A 128 3.96 -6.42 -12.51
CA GLY A 128 2.60 -6.69 -12.92
C GLY A 128 1.75 -5.44 -13.15
N VAL A 129 0.43 -5.63 -13.24
CA VAL A 129 -0.52 -4.52 -13.30
C VAL A 129 -0.66 -3.90 -11.91
N PRO A 130 -0.29 -2.65 -11.74
CA PRO A 130 -0.33 -2.00 -10.45
C PRO A 130 -1.77 -1.67 -10.03
N CYS A 131 -2.25 -2.30 -8.97
CA CYS A 131 -3.57 -2.05 -8.40
C CYS A 131 -3.46 -1.80 -6.90
N THR A 132 -4.01 -0.67 -6.43
CA THR A 132 -4.03 -0.31 -5.01
C THR A 132 -5.16 -0.97 -4.22
N ALA A 133 -6.03 -1.74 -4.90
CA ALA A 133 -7.23 -2.34 -4.32
C ALA A 133 -8.19 -1.32 -3.66
N CYS A 134 -8.15 -0.05 -4.05
CA CYS A 134 -9.01 1.01 -3.51
C CYS A 134 -10.50 0.86 -3.90
N ARG A 135 -10.81 -0.04 -4.82
CA ARG A 135 -12.17 -0.43 -5.27
C ARG A 135 -13.01 0.68 -5.94
N TYR A 136 -12.49 1.86 -6.17
CA TYR A 136 -13.25 2.92 -6.86
C TYR A 136 -13.75 2.49 -8.25
N CYS A 137 -12.92 1.75 -9.01
CA CYS A 137 -13.28 1.22 -10.32
C CYS A 137 -14.45 0.22 -10.25
N THR A 138 -14.58 -0.53 -9.15
CA THR A 138 -15.65 -1.52 -8.96
C THR A 138 -17.01 -0.85 -8.80
N THR A 139 -17.07 0.26 -8.07
CA THR A 139 -18.30 1.03 -7.84
C THR A 139 -18.92 1.54 -9.14
N TYR A 140 -18.09 1.91 -10.11
CA TYR A 140 -18.53 2.45 -11.41
C TYR A 140 -18.51 1.43 -12.54
N CYS A 141 -18.22 0.15 -12.27
CA CYS A 141 -18.16 -0.88 -13.29
C CYS A 141 -19.57 -1.24 -13.79
N PRO A 142 -19.93 -0.96 -15.07
CA PRO A 142 -21.27 -1.25 -15.58
C PRO A 142 -21.57 -2.75 -15.69
N LYS A 143 -20.54 -3.59 -15.59
CA LYS A 143 -20.65 -5.05 -15.62
C LYS A 143 -20.59 -5.69 -14.23
N GLY A 144 -20.41 -4.91 -13.16
CA GLY A 144 -20.30 -5.40 -11.79
C GLY A 144 -19.07 -6.29 -11.55
N ILE A 145 -17.99 -6.09 -12.31
CA ILE A 145 -16.75 -6.87 -12.18
C ILE A 145 -15.98 -6.37 -10.97
N ASP A 146 -15.49 -7.28 -10.12
CA ASP A 146 -14.50 -6.97 -9.10
C ASP A 146 -13.13 -6.79 -9.76
N ILE A 147 -12.89 -5.58 -10.27
CA ILE A 147 -11.68 -5.26 -11.04
C ILE A 147 -10.40 -5.47 -10.22
N PRO A 148 -10.30 -5.04 -8.95
CA PRO A 148 -9.13 -5.34 -8.12
C PRO A 148 -8.84 -6.83 -7.99
N TYR A 149 -9.87 -7.64 -7.80
CA TYR A 149 -9.72 -9.09 -7.76
C TYR A 149 -9.16 -9.65 -9.07
N MET A 150 -9.71 -9.22 -10.21
CA MET A 150 -9.25 -9.67 -11.53
C MET A 150 -7.80 -9.27 -11.82
N LEU A 151 -7.42 -8.05 -11.46
CA LEU A 151 -6.03 -7.58 -11.60
C LEU A 151 -5.06 -8.34 -10.69
N ASN A 152 -5.51 -8.65 -9.46
CA ASN A 152 -4.71 -9.49 -8.57
C ASN A 152 -4.52 -10.90 -9.12
N GLN A 153 -5.58 -11.53 -9.67
CA GLN A 153 -5.48 -12.84 -10.32
C GLN A 153 -4.50 -12.80 -11.51
N TYR A 154 -4.59 -11.75 -12.34
CA TYR A 154 -3.65 -11.55 -13.44
C TYR A 154 -2.21 -11.47 -12.95
N ASN A 155 -1.95 -10.69 -11.90
CA ASN A 155 -0.62 -10.58 -11.31
C ASN A 155 -0.14 -11.93 -10.73
N GLN A 156 -0.99 -12.68 -10.05
CA GLN A 156 -0.65 -14.02 -9.53
C GLN A 156 -0.23 -14.96 -10.66
N ILE A 157 -0.93 -14.96 -11.79
CA ILE A 157 -0.58 -15.74 -12.97
C ILE A 157 0.75 -15.29 -13.55
N THR A 158 0.99 -13.99 -13.62
CA THR A 158 2.22 -13.42 -14.17
C THR A 158 3.44 -13.75 -13.31
N PHE A 159 3.28 -13.72 -11.98
CA PHE A 159 4.38 -13.99 -11.05
C PHE A 159 4.58 -15.47 -10.73
N ASN A 160 3.57 -16.31 -10.96
CA ASN A 160 3.64 -17.75 -10.77
C ASN A 160 3.03 -18.49 -11.96
N PRO A 161 3.75 -18.56 -13.10
CA PRO A 161 3.28 -19.23 -14.30
C PRO A 161 3.00 -20.73 -14.08
N GLU A 162 3.69 -21.37 -13.14
CA GLU A 162 3.43 -22.78 -12.79
C GLU A 162 2.06 -23.00 -12.16
N GLY A 163 1.50 -21.97 -11.49
CA GLY A 163 0.13 -21.97 -10.97
C GLY A 163 -0.95 -21.73 -12.03
N LEU A 164 -0.59 -21.40 -13.28
CA LEU A 164 -1.53 -21.03 -14.35
C LEU A 164 -2.63 -22.09 -14.57
N ALA A 165 -2.26 -23.36 -14.57
CA ALA A 165 -3.20 -24.46 -14.79
C ALA A 165 -4.26 -24.51 -13.69
N TRP A 166 -3.89 -24.25 -12.45
CA TRP A 166 -4.82 -24.22 -11.30
C TRP A 166 -5.76 -23.01 -11.37
N TYR A 167 -5.22 -21.81 -11.65
CA TYR A 167 -6.02 -20.60 -11.82
C TYR A 167 -6.98 -20.69 -13.00
N THR A 168 -6.55 -21.24 -14.13
CA THR A 168 -7.37 -21.46 -15.31
C THR A 168 -8.49 -22.45 -15.01
N SER A 169 -8.21 -23.53 -14.32
CA SER A 169 -9.22 -24.52 -13.89
C SER A 169 -10.27 -23.91 -12.97
N MET A 170 -9.87 -23.04 -12.03
CA MET A 170 -10.81 -22.34 -11.15
C MET A 170 -11.68 -21.36 -11.93
N ALA A 171 -11.11 -20.59 -12.85
CA ALA A 171 -11.85 -19.62 -13.66
C ALA A 171 -12.88 -20.32 -14.57
N ILE A 172 -12.47 -21.38 -15.25
CA ILE A 172 -13.37 -22.20 -16.11
C ILE A 172 -14.46 -22.87 -15.25
N GLY A 173 -14.09 -23.49 -14.12
CA GLY A 173 -15.04 -24.12 -13.22
C GLY A 173 -16.06 -23.13 -12.61
N GLY A 174 -15.68 -21.88 -12.43
CA GLY A 174 -16.59 -20.80 -12.03
C GLY A 174 -17.60 -20.43 -13.11
N VAL A 175 -17.16 -20.38 -14.36
CA VAL A 175 -18.02 -20.12 -15.53
C VAL A 175 -19.01 -21.28 -15.78
N GLU A 176 -18.55 -22.53 -15.75
CA GLU A 176 -19.39 -23.72 -15.96
C GLU A 176 -20.48 -23.87 -14.90
N LYS A 177 -20.24 -23.41 -13.66
CA LYS A 177 -21.22 -23.45 -12.57
C LYS A 177 -22.21 -22.27 -12.56
N GLY A 178 -22.16 -21.41 -13.58
CA GLY A 178 -23.02 -20.21 -13.66
C GLY A 178 -22.81 -19.21 -12.53
N LYS A 179 -21.73 -19.34 -11.77
CA LYS A 179 -21.33 -18.33 -10.79
C LYS A 179 -20.66 -17.20 -11.54
N LYS A 180 -21.20 -15.99 -11.40
CA LYS A 180 -20.49 -14.80 -11.87
C LYS A 180 -19.10 -14.79 -11.24
N PRO A 181 -18.02 -14.52 -12.02
CA PRO A 181 -16.68 -14.36 -11.49
C PRO A 181 -16.59 -13.21 -10.50
#